data_f7fcc5844d28ed6f860e8d00b4638af4
#
_entry.id   f7fcc5844d28ed6f860e8d00b4638af4
#
_cell.length_a   1.000
_cell.length_b   1.000
_cell.length_c   1.000
_cell.angle_alpha   90.00
_cell.angle_beta   90.00
_cell.angle_gamma   90.00
#
_symmetry.space_group_name_H-M   'P 1'
#
loop_
_entity.id
_entity.type
_entity.pdbx_description
1 polymer ?
#
loop_
_entity_poly.entity_id
_entity_poly.type
_entity_poly.pdbx_seq_one_letter_code
_entity_poly.pdbx_strand_id
1 'polypeptide(L)'
;MRCAAACLVAGWTVSANGLFSDGRAIAAEMCPVTDGIGRLGASFVTADVQHTAKGYVVSWQAIGTTQVVVSLAGRTLTERDKAGWHGAASGRVVIPVRHAGQRPFFRLTPDCGPALVLAERDISSRRLSNLRDAGGYRTAAGDWVRMGAIYRSNALAGLTRADRQALDRLGIRTVIDLRHVQERTVAPDVLPGGAGYVVADVFADASDPQVDVGSLIASGREYDAIVQLNRAMVSSAAARQAYARLFHTLAADGDGAVLFHCTAGKDRTGWGAAVLLTLLGVPRETVYADYLLSNRYREHEIEAGAHGQGTAFVPLERVDAAYLDAAFDEVTRVFGTFDNYLKQGLGLDDRVISDLKTKFLQPGQ
;
A
#
# COMPACT_ATOMS: atom_id res chain seq x y z
N MET A 1 57.77 54.40 -17.94
CA MET A 1 58.76 53.87 -17.03
C MET A 1 58.38 52.50 -16.53
N ARG A 2 59.22 51.56 -16.74
CA ARG A 2 59.03 50.13 -16.49
C ARG A 2 59.26 49.81 -14.98
N CYS A 3 58.53 48.87 -14.44
CA CYS A 3 59.04 47.97 -13.40
C CYS A 3 58.25 46.68 -13.42
N ALA A 4 59.00 45.59 -13.69
CA ALA A 4 58.57 44.20 -13.61
C ALA A 4 58.80 43.73 -12.16
N ALA A 5 57.92 42.88 -11.60
CA ALA A 5 58.16 42.14 -10.40
C ALA A 5 57.82 40.66 -10.62
N ALA A 6 58.85 39.84 -10.48
CA ALA A 6 58.80 38.39 -10.56
C ALA A 6 58.21 37.80 -9.27
N CYS A 7 57.34 36.80 -9.39
CA CYS A 7 56.92 35.97 -8.29
C CYS A 7 57.62 34.60 -8.35
N LEU A 8 58.28 34.27 -7.28
CA LEU A 8 58.94 32.99 -7.00
C LEU A 8 57.90 31.90 -6.68
N VAL A 9 58.10 30.77 -7.31
CA VAL A 9 57.38 29.52 -7.03
C VAL A 9 58.14 28.77 -5.94
N ALA A 10 57.55 28.56 -4.80
CA ALA A 10 58.06 27.67 -3.76
C ALA A 10 57.35 26.31 -3.89
N GLY A 11 58.11 25.32 -4.33
CA GLY A 11 57.65 23.93 -4.39
C GLY A 11 57.69 23.31 -2.97
N TRP A 12 56.64 22.63 -2.62
CA TRP A 12 56.63 21.68 -1.51
C TRP A 12 56.36 20.29 -2.05
N THR A 13 57.39 19.44 -1.99
CA THR A 13 57.29 18.01 -2.19
C THR A 13 56.85 17.39 -0.87
N VAL A 14 55.71 16.74 -0.83
CA VAL A 14 55.32 15.85 0.25
C VAL A 14 55.37 14.42 -0.23
N SER A 15 56.21 13.66 0.41
CA SER A 15 56.50 12.24 0.19
C SER A 15 55.30 11.40 0.51
N ALA A 16 54.94 10.45 -0.36
CA ALA A 16 53.96 9.40 -0.14
C ALA A 16 54.55 8.32 0.77
N ASN A 17 53.84 7.97 1.83
CA ASN A 17 53.91 6.62 2.39
C ASN A 17 52.55 6.25 3.04
N GLY A 18 51.86 5.36 2.39
CA GLY A 18 51.24 4.15 2.88
C GLY A 18 50.08 4.25 3.87
N LEU A 19 48.92 3.89 3.38
CA LEU A 19 48.12 2.79 3.96
C LEU A 19 46.90 2.58 3.04
N PHE A 20 46.91 1.45 2.36
CA PHE A 20 45.76 0.98 1.57
C PHE A 20 44.65 0.63 2.55
N SER A 21 43.50 1.31 2.44
CA SER A 21 42.22 0.81 2.85
C SER A 21 41.34 0.74 1.60
N ASP A 22 41.08 -0.48 1.15
CA ASP A 22 40.15 -0.78 0.05
C ASP A 22 38.72 -0.39 0.45
N GLY A 23 38.40 0.87 0.28
CA GLY A 23 37.05 1.39 0.22
C GLY A 23 36.78 1.77 -1.22
N ARG A 24 36.31 0.82 -2.03
CA ARG A 24 35.69 1.16 -3.31
C ARG A 24 34.44 2.00 -3.02
N ALA A 25 34.62 3.31 -3.02
CA ALA A 25 33.54 4.22 -3.30
C ALA A 25 33.03 3.85 -4.71
N ILE A 26 31.84 3.26 -4.78
CA ILE A 26 31.10 3.15 -6.03
C ILE A 26 30.85 4.60 -6.42
N ALA A 27 31.59 5.06 -7.44
CA ALA A 27 31.36 6.36 -8.05
C ALA A 27 29.89 6.40 -8.45
N ALA A 28 29.15 7.34 -7.86
CA ALA A 28 27.84 7.71 -8.38
C ALA A 28 28.12 8.29 -9.78
N GLU A 29 28.01 7.44 -10.81
CA GLU A 29 28.04 7.91 -12.20
C GLU A 29 26.94 8.95 -12.32
N MET A 30 27.34 10.17 -12.67
CA MET A 30 26.42 11.28 -12.89
C MET A 30 25.47 10.87 -14.00
N CYS A 31 24.16 10.84 -13.66
CA CYS A 31 23.12 10.65 -14.67
C CYS A 31 23.35 11.59 -15.84
N PRO A 32 23.24 11.13 -17.10
CA PRO A 32 23.43 11.99 -18.26
C PRO A 32 22.48 13.18 -18.17
N VAL A 33 23.04 14.38 -18.13
CA VAL A 33 22.30 15.65 -18.19
C VAL A 33 21.85 15.79 -19.63
N THR A 34 20.58 15.60 -19.92
CA THR A 34 20.02 16.03 -21.20
C THR A 34 19.74 17.53 -21.14
N ASP A 35 20.10 18.21 -22.22
CA ASP A 35 20.10 19.65 -22.43
C ASP A 35 18.84 20.36 -21.86
N GLY A 36 19.02 21.24 -20.88
CA GLY A 36 18.20 22.41 -20.63
C GLY A 36 16.81 22.25 -20.01
N ILE A 37 16.27 21.02 -19.89
CA ILE A 37 14.95 20.77 -19.28
C ILE A 37 15.13 19.67 -18.24
N GLY A 38 15.10 20.03 -16.99
CA GLY A 38 15.14 19.25 -15.75
C GLY A 38 15.55 17.77 -15.85
N ARG A 39 16.45 17.34 -14.96
CA ARG A 39 16.92 15.95 -14.81
C ARG A 39 15.74 14.96 -14.85
N LEU A 40 15.57 14.27 -15.97
CA LEU A 40 14.73 13.08 -16.03
C LEU A 40 15.55 11.93 -15.44
N GLY A 41 15.48 11.73 -14.13
CA GLY A 41 15.93 10.49 -13.48
C GLY A 41 15.15 9.29 -14.02
N ALA A 42 15.66 8.07 -13.80
CA ALA A 42 14.91 6.87 -14.11
C ALA A 42 13.56 6.87 -13.37
N SER A 43 12.51 6.49 -14.08
CA SER A 43 11.18 6.30 -13.49
C SER A 43 10.63 4.92 -13.85
N PHE A 44 10.19 4.16 -12.85
CA PHE A 44 9.47 2.91 -13.09
C PHE A 44 8.04 3.21 -13.54
N VAL A 45 7.70 2.79 -14.75
CA VAL A 45 6.36 2.90 -15.33
C VAL A 45 5.46 1.80 -14.78
N THR A 46 5.99 0.56 -14.79
CA THR A 46 5.36 -0.61 -14.17
C THR A 46 6.40 -1.40 -13.38
N ALA A 47 5.99 -2.02 -12.29
CA ALA A 47 6.79 -2.99 -11.57
C ALA A 47 5.87 -3.89 -10.74
N ASP A 48 6.19 -5.19 -10.69
CA ASP A 48 5.38 -6.18 -10.01
C ASP A 48 6.23 -7.34 -9.49
N VAL A 49 5.74 -7.98 -8.42
CA VAL A 49 6.36 -9.16 -7.81
C VAL A 49 5.28 -10.21 -7.61
N GLN A 50 5.50 -11.39 -8.18
CA GLN A 50 4.59 -12.53 -8.08
C GLN A 50 5.33 -13.78 -7.58
N HIS A 51 4.76 -14.50 -6.63
CA HIS A 51 5.26 -15.80 -6.22
C HIS A 51 4.84 -16.89 -7.22
N THR A 52 5.75 -17.80 -7.49
CA THR A 52 5.53 -18.97 -8.36
C THR A 52 6.18 -20.19 -7.76
N ALA A 53 5.90 -21.38 -8.30
CA ALA A 53 6.56 -22.62 -7.88
C ALA A 53 8.10 -22.60 -8.02
N LYS A 54 8.64 -21.69 -8.86
CA LYS A 54 10.08 -21.54 -9.10
C LYS A 54 10.74 -20.45 -8.26
N GLY A 55 9.98 -19.72 -7.44
CA GLY A 55 10.41 -18.55 -6.67
C GLY A 55 9.64 -17.31 -7.06
N TYR A 56 10.20 -16.13 -6.79
CA TYR A 56 9.57 -14.87 -7.08
C TYR A 56 9.94 -14.36 -8.47
N VAL A 57 8.94 -13.97 -9.23
CA VAL A 57 9.08 -13.29 -10.51
C VAL A 57 9.00 -11.80 -10.24
N VAL A 58 10.09 -11.08 -10.48
CA VAL A 58 10.14 -9.62 -10.46
C VAL A 58 10.15 -9.14 -11.89
N SER A 59 9.19 -8.30 -12.27
CA SER A 59 9.06 -7.72 -13.60
C SER A 59 8.96 -6.20 -13.50
N TRP A 60 9.52 -5.48 -14.48
CA TRP A 60 9.52 -4.02 -14.49
C TRP A 60 9.60 -3.46 -15.90
N GLN A 61 9.16 -2.22 -16.02
CA GLN A 61 9.39 -1.35 -17.15
C GLN A 61 9.77 0.03 -16.60
N ALA A 62 10.93 0.53 -17.00
CA ALA A 62 11.45 1.82 -16.60
C ALA A 62 11.84 2.67 -17.81
N ILE A 63 11.87 3.98 -17.63
CA ILE A 63 12.35 4.97 -18.60
C ILE A 63 13.47 5.78 -17.96
N GLY A 64 14.35 6.39 -18.78
CA GLY A 64 15.47 7.19 -18.28
C GLY A 64 16.60 6.36 -17.64
N THR A 65 16.66 5.06 -17.90
CA THR A 65 17.69 4.13 -17.44
C THR A 65 18.02 3.13 -18.55
N THR A 66 19.20 2.57 -18.52
CA THR A 66 19.61 1.50 -19.45
C THR A 66 19.67 0.14 -18.75
N GLN A 67 19.87 0.14 -17.44
CA GLN A 67 20.02 -1.06 -16.63
C GLN A 67 19.29 -0.93 -15.30
N VAL A 68 18.72 -2.04 -14.83
CA VAL A 68 18.14 -2.18 -13.50
C VAL A 68 18.76 -3.39 -12.81
N VAL A 69 19.25 -3.19 -11.60
CA VAL A 69 19.73 -4.25 -10.72
C VAL A 69 18.65 -4.58 -9.70
N VAL A 70 18.23 -5.85 -9.64
CA VAL A 70 17.29 -6.34 -8.65
C VAL A 70 18.07 -7.05 -7.54
N SER A 71 17.82 -6.68 -6.29
CA SER A 71 18.42 -7.30 -5.11
C SER A 71 17.37 -7.55 -4.03
N LEU A 72 17.65 -8.43 -3.08
CA LEU A 72 16.81 -8.57 -1.89
C LEU A 72 17.01 -7.34 -0.98
N ALA A 73 15.90 -6.77 -0.48
CA ALA A 73 15.92 -5.71 0.51
C ALA A 73 15.68 -6.31 1.91
N GLY A 74 16.60 -6.12 2.88
CA GLY A 74 16.43 -6.64 4.23
C GLY A 74 17.70 -6.60 5.08
N ARG A 75 17.54 -6.91 6.37
CA ARG A 75 18.58 -6.72 7.40
C ARG A 75 19.74 -7.72 7.36
N THR A 76 19.61 -8.84 6.65
CA THR A 76 20.64 -9.89 6.62
C THR A 76 20.74 -10.45 5.20
N LEU A 77 21.52 -9.78 4.35
CA LEU A 77 21.85 -10.28 3.02
C LEU A 77 23.14 -11.08 3.09
N THR A 78 23.15 -12.28 2.47
CA THR A 78 24.41 -12.97 2.18
C THR A 78 25.15 -12.21 1.06
N GLU A 79 26.46 -12.45 0.90
CA GLU A 79 27.24 -11.83 -0.19
C GLU A 79 26.64 -12.17 -1.59
N ARG A 80 25.99 -13.34 -1.70
CA ARG A 80 25.27 -13.78 -2.91
C ARG A 80 24.00 -12.97 -3.18
N ASP A 81 23.30 -12.55 -2.13
CA ASP A 81 22.11 -11.69 -2.23
C ASP A 81 22.47 -10.25 -2.59
N LYS A 82 23.72 -9.83 -2.33
CA LYS A 82 24.25 -8.51 -2.71
C LYS A 82 24.63 -8.43 -4.18
N ALA A 83 24.91 -9.56 -4.84
CA ALA A 83 25.36 -9.58 -6.25
C ALA A 83 24.27 -9.11 -7.23
N GLY A 84 22.98 -9.21 -6.87
CA GLY A 84 21.86 -8.75 -7.69
C GLY A 84 21.61 -9.56 -8.97
N TRP A 85 20.45 -9.35 -9.53
CA TRP A 85 20.06 -9.82 -10.85
C TRP A 85 19.97 -8.62 -11.79
N HIS A 86 20.64 -8.70 -12.93
CA HIS A 86 20.73 -7.58 -13.87
C HIS A 86 19.71 -7.73 -15.00
N GLY A 87 19.12 -6.61 -15.41
CA GLY A 87 18.21 -6.53 -16.54
C GLY A 87 18.30 -5.16 -17.23
N ALA A 88 17.75 -5.07 -18.43
CA ALA A 88 17.63 -3.81 -19.18
C ALA A 88 16.56 -2.90 -18.53
N ALA A 89 16.30 -1.74 -19.16
CA ALA A 89 15.22 -0.82 -18.75
C ALA A 89 13.84 -1.51 -18.60
N SER A 90 13.58 -2.52 -19.44
CA SER A 90 12.44 -3.43 -19.25
C SER A 90 12.98 -4.84 -19.03
N GLY A 91 12.46 -5.53 -17.99
CA GLY A 91 12.99 -6.83 -17.64
C GLY A 91 12.06 -7.68 -16.80
N ARG A 92 12.45 -8.94 -16.69
CA ARG A 92 11.83 -9.95 -15.85
C ARG A 92 12.90 -10.92 -15.36
N VAL A 93 12.96 -11.12 -14.05
CA VAL A 93 13.87 -12.09 -13.44
C VAL A 93 13.11 -13.05 -12.53
N VAL A 94 13.59 -14.27 -12.44
CA VAL A 94 13.07 -15.29 -11.49
C VAL A 94 14.10 -15.47 -10.38
N ILE A 95 13.70 -15.16 -9.16
CA ILE A 95 14.57 -15.17 -7.98
C ILE A 95 14.18 -16.33 -7.10
N PRO A 96 15.01 -17.38 -7.00
CA PRO A 96 14.73 -18.56 -6.18
C PRO A 96 14.99 -18.23 -4.71
N VAL A 97 14.02 -17.62 -4.03
CA VAL A 97 14.09 -17.34 -2.59
C VAL A 97 13.63 -18.58 -1.83
N ARG A 98 14.53 -19.13 -1.00
CA ARG A 98 14.28 -20.33 -0.18
C ARG A 98 14.07 -20.00 1.31
N HIS A 99 13.71 -18.79 1.65
CA HIS A 99 13.48 -18.39 3.05
C HIS A 99 12.07 -18.79 3.49
N ALA A 100 11.97 -19.94 4.13
CA ALA A 100 10.71 -20.40 4.72
C ALA A 100 10.21 -19.37 5.75
N GLY A 101 9.06 -18.76 5.47
CA GLY A 101 8.30 -17.99 6.43
C GLY A 101 8.56 -16.48 6.49
N GLN A 102 9.46 -15.91 5.70
CA GLN A 102 9.62 -14.45 5.58
C GLN A 102 9.13 -13.96 4.23
N ARG A 103 8.40 -12.84 4.21
CA ARG A 103 8.01 -12.14 2.99
C ARG A 103 9.22 -11.36 2.46
N PRO A 104 9.79 -11.72 1.30
CA PRO A 104 10.92 -10.99 0.76
C PRO A 104 10.49 -9.66 0.15
N PHE A 105 11.32 -8.65 0.31
CA PHE A 105 11.24 -7.40 -0.42
C PHE A 105 12.36 -7.33 -1.45
N PHE A 106 12.08 -6.80 -2.61
CA PHE A 106 13.01 -6.65 -3.72
C PHE A 106 13.27 -5.18 -3.97
N ARG A 107 14.54 -4.82 -4.05
CA ARG A 107 15.01 -3.49 -4.41
C ARG A 107 15.38 -3.49 -5.87
N LEU A 108 14.73 -2.68 -6.67
CA LEU A 108 15.02 -2.42 -8.07
C LEU A 108 15.82 -1.12 -8.12
N THR A 109 17.09 -1.21 -8.47
CA THR A 109 18.01 -0.06 -8.51
C THR A 109 18.39 0.22 -9.98
N PRO A 110 17.91 1.35 -10.55
CA PRO A 110 18.31 1.77 -11.88
C PRO A 110 19.75 2.30 -11.85
N ASP A 111 20.41 2.36 -13.00
CA ASP A 111 21.72 3.02 -13.16
C ASP A 111 21.62 4.53 -12.87
N CYS A 112 20.44 5.12 -12.98
CA CYS A 112 20.19 6.53 -12.70
C CYS A 112 18.79 6.72 -12.10
N GLY A 113 18.71 7.35 -10.93
CA GLY A 113 17.42 7.66 -10.25
C GLY A 113 17.18 6.87 -8.97
N PRO A 114 16.02 7.06 -8.34
CA PRO A 114 15.71 6.40 -7.08
C PRO A 114 15.43 4.91 -7.26
N ALA A 115 15.81 4.13 -6.25
CA ALA A 115 15.47 2.71 -6.19
C ALA A 115 14.01 2.53 -5.75
N LEU A 116 13.35 1.54 -6.34
CA LEU A 116 11.99 1.12 -5.97
C LEU A 116 12.05 -0.16 -5.13
N VAL A 117 11.33 -0.20 -4.01
CA VAL A 117 11.22 -1.40 -3.17
C VAL A 117 9.83 -1.96 -3.27
N LEU A 118 9.74 -3.23 -3.67
CA LEU A 118 8.49 -3.96 -3.86
C LEU A 118 8.54 -5.34 -3.20
N ALA A 119 7.37 -5.91 -2.97
CA ALA A 119 7.17 -7.29 -2.53
C ALA A 119 5.92 -7.87 -3.20
N GLU A 120 5.68 -9.16 -3.06
CA GLU A 120 4.41 -9.74 -3.44
C GLU A 120 3.27 -9.09 -2.64
N ARG A 121 2.21 -8.68 -3.35
CA ARG A 121 1.04 -8.06 -2.74
C ARG A 121 0.19 -9.05 -1.98
N ASP A 122 -0.01 -10.23 -2.58
CA ASP A 122 -0.82 -11.30 -2.03
C ASP A 122 -0.09 -12.00 -0.88
N ILE A 123 -0.67 -11.87 0.31
CA ILE A 123 -0.20 -12.54 1.53
C ILE A 123 -1.37 -13.27 2.20
N SER A 124 -2.41 -13.54 1.41
CA SER A 124 -3.61 -14.22 1.87
C SER A 124 -3.33 -15.65 2.35
N SER A 125 -4.20 -16.13 3.19
CA SER A 125 -4.27 -17.52 3.64
C SER A 125 -5.72 -17.93 3.71
N ARG A 126 -5.97 -19.21 3.97
CA ARG A 126 -7.34 -19.73 4.06
C ARG A 126 -8.23 -18.94 5.05
N ARG A 127 -7.67 -18.42 6.16
CA ARG A 127 -8.41 -17.66 7.17
C ARG A 127 -8.33 -16.16 6.97
N LEU A 128 -7.30 -15.71 6.29
CA LEU A 128 -7.04 -14.31 5.96
C LEU A 128 -7.12 -14.15 4.44
N SER A 129 -8.28 -14.54 3.88
CA SER A 129 -8.48 -14.63 2.44
C SER A 129 -8.30 -13.29 1.73
N ASN A 130 -8.67 -12.18 2.36
CA ASN A 130 -8.58 -10.84 1.77
C ASN A 130 -7.36 -10.04 2.28
N LEU A 131 -6.39 -10.72 2.95
CA LEU A 131 -5.17 -10.08 3.43
C LEU A 131 -4.23 -9.76 2.30
N ARG A 132 -3.91 -8.48 2.14
CA ARG A 132 -2.95 -7.98 1.16
C ARG A 132 -2.29 -6.69 1.60
N ASP A 133 -1.16 -6.39 0.98
CA ASP A 133 -0.50 -5.08 1.06
C ASP A 133 -1.29 -4.03 0.28
N ALA A 134 -1.53 -2.89 0.87
CA ALA A 134 -2.18 -1.75 0.21
C ALA A 134 -1.20 -0.85 -0.55
N GLY A 135 0.12 -1.16 -0.51
CA GLY A 135 1.17 -0.46 -1.24
C GLY A 135 1.43 -1.02 -2.65
N GLY A 136 2.51 -0.56 -3.28
CA GLY A 136 2.96 -1.04 -4.59
C GLY A 136 2.13 -0.51 -5.76
N TYR A 137 1.46 0.61 -5.60
CA TYR A 137 0.76 1.33 -6.67
C TYR A 137 1.52 2.59 -7.03
N ARG A 138 1.60 2.87 -8.34
CA ARG A 138 2.19 4.11 -8.86
C ARG A 138 1.17 5.23 -8.80
N THR A 139 1.59 6.40 -8.35
CA THR A 139 0.76 7.62 -8.36
C THR A 139 0.79 8.29 -9.75
N ALA A 140 -0.15 9.18 -10.01
CA ALA A 140 -0.15 9.99 -11.22
C ALA A 140 1.09 10.91 -11.34
N ALA A 141 1.66 11.30 -10.19
CA ALA A 141 2.90 12.10 -10.12
C ALA A 141 4.17 11.27 -10.35
N GLY A 142 4.07 9.94 -10.36
CA GLY A 142 5.20 9.05 -10.58
C GLY A 142 5.78 8.40 -9.34
N ASP A 143 5.42 8.85 -8.14
CA ASP A 143 5.79 8.20 -6.89
C ASP A 143 5.11 6.84 -6.73
N TRP A 144 5.55 6.05 -5.77
CA TRP A 144 4.97 4.75 -5.48
C TRP A 144 4.52 4.66 -4.02
N VAL A 145 3.35 4.07 -3.81
CA VAL A 145 2.88 3.75 -2.46
C VAL A 145 3.78 2.68 -1.85
N ARG A 146 4.36 2.96 -0.68
CA ARG A 146 5.29 2.04 0.01
C ARG A 146 4.61 0.72 0.34
N MET A 147 5.29 -0.37 0.04
CA MET A 147 4.87 -1.70 0.48
C MET A 147 5.41 -2.03 1.88
N GLY A 148 4.69 -2.89 2.60
CA GLY A 148 5.06 -3.30 3.95
C GLY A 148 4.66 -2.32 5.05
N ALA A 149 4.02 -1.20 4.70
CA ALA A 149 3.61 -0.18 5.66
C ALA A 149 2.12 -0.25 6.02
N ILE A 150 1.27 -0.65 5.06
CA ILE A 150 -0.17 -0.72 5.24
C ILE A 150 -0.70 -2.03 4.69
N TYR A 151 -1.52 -2.70 5.50
CA TYR A 151 -2.21 -3.94 5.12
C TYR A 151 -3.72 -3.77 5.26
N ARG A 152 -4.46 -4.46 4.41
CA ARG A 152 -5.91 -4.58 4.52
C ARG A 152 -6.31 -6.05 4.55
N SER A 153 -7.37 -6.39 5.31
CA SER A 153 -7.78 -7.79 5.52
C SER A 153 -9.28 -7.93 5.79
N ASN A 154 -9.76 -9.16 5.78
CA ASN A 154 -10.95 -9.59 6.51
C ASN A 154 -10.67 -9.67 8.02
N ALA A 155 -11.69 -9.97 8.83
CA ALA A 155 -11.59 -10.08 10.28
C ALA A 155 -10.48 -11.05 10.73
N LEU A 156 -9.79 -10.70 11.82
CA LEU A 156 -8.73 -11.51 12.42
C LEU A 156 -9.29 -12.54 13.41
N ALA A 157 -10.56 -12.89 13.27
CA ALA A 157 -11.23 -13.85 14.16
C ALA A 157 -10.86 -15.29 13.83
N GLY A 158 -10.80 -16.14 14.86
CA GLY A 158 -10.58 -17.57 14.73
C GLY A 158 -9.21 -17.95 14.15
N LEU A 159 -8.22 -17.08 14.20
CA LEU A 159 -6.87 -17.32 13.70
C LEU A 159 -6.17 -18.42 14.50
N THR A 160 -5.44 -19.28 13.78
CA THR A 160 -4.55 -20.25 14.40
C THR A 160 -3.27 -19.58 14.91
N ARG A 161 -2.49 -20.31 15.70
CA ARG A 161 -1.15 -19.86 16.10
C ARG A 161 -0.25 -19.57 14.89
N ALA A 162 -0.35 -20.38 13.84
CA ALA A 162 0.43 -20.19 12.61
C ALA A 162 0.02 -18.92 11.85
N ASP A 163 -1.29 -18.63 11.77
CA ASP A 163 -1.81 -17.39 11.15
C ASP A 163 -1.30 -16.16 11.93
N ARG A 164 -1.39 -16.19 13.28
CA ARG A 164 -0.87 -15.10 14.11
C ARG A 164 0.63 -14.90 13.92
N GLN A 165 1.42 -15.97 13.90
CA GLN A 165 2.86 -15.87 13.63
C GLN A 165 3.16 -15.31 12.23
N ALA A 166 2.29 -15.57 11.24
CA ALA A 166 2.42 -14.96 9.93
C ALA A 166 2.20 -13.45 9.98
N LEU A 167 1.19 -12.99 10.72
CA LEU A 167 0.94 -11.56 10.97
C LEU A 167 2.08 -10.91 11.77
N ASP A 168 2.63 -11.59 12.79
CA ASP A 168 3.78 -11.10 13.57
C ASP A 168 4.98 -10.78 12.66
N ARG A 169 5.21 -11.63 11.63
CA ARG A 169 6.31 -11.43 10.66
C ARG A 169 6.10 -10.24 9.71
N LEU A 170 4.87 -9.74 9.56
CA LEU A 170 4.59 -8.54 8.77
C LEU A 170 4.94 -7.25 9.50
N GLY A 171 5.32 -7.33 10.78
CA GLY A 171 5.69 -6.16 11.57
C GLY A 171 4.52 -5.25 11.91
N ILE A 172 3.28 -5.78 11.95
CA ILE A 172 2.08 -5.03 12.28
C ILE A 172 2.15 -4.57 13.74
N ARG A 173 2.08 -3.26 13.95
CA ARG A 173 2.07 -2.62 15.26
C ARG A 173 0.73 -2.06 15.67
N THR A 174 -0.16 -1.84 14.71
CA THR A 174 -1.50 -1.33 14.97
C THR A 174 -2.51 -2.06 14.10
N VAL A 175 -3.58 -2.51 14.73
CA VAL A 175 -4.77 -3.08 14.07
C VAL A 175 -5.92 -2.12 14.27
N ILE A 176 -6.57 -1.71 13.16
CA ILE A 176 -7.73 -0.83 13.17
C ILE A 176 -8.94 -1.64 12.71
N ASP A 177 -9.89 -1.82 13.60
CA ASP A 177 -11.12 -2.59 13.37
C ASP A 177 -12.29 -1.65 13.04
N LEU A 178 -12.81 -1.78 11.81
CA LEU A 178 -13.92 -0.98 11.28
C LEU A 178 -15.29 -1.60 11.58
N ARG A 179 -15.34 -2.73 12.29
CA ARG A 179 -16.57 -3.49 12.54
C ARG A 179 -17.43 -2.88 13.63
N HIS A 180 -18.74 -3.11 13.48
CA HIS A 180 -19.72 -2.82 14.52
C HIS A 180 -19.50 -3.65 15.78
N VAL A 181 -19.94 -3.13 16.92
CA VAL A 181 -19.74 -3.78 18.24
C VAL A 181 -20.28 -5.21 18.28
N GLN A 182 -21.41 -5.49 17.63
CA GLN A 182 -21.99 -6.83 17.60
C GLN A 182 -21.09 -7.82 16.84
N GLU A 183 -20.53 -7.41 15.71
CA GLU A 183 -19.61 -8.26 14.92
C GLU A 183 -18.34 -8.58 15.73
N ARG A 184 -17.81 -7.60 16.47
CA ARG A 184 -16.63 -7.77 17.32
C ARG A 184 -16.90 -8.68 18.52
N THR A 185 -18.11 -8.62 19.08
CA THR A 185 -18.52 -9.46 20.21
C THR A 185 -18.68 -10.92 19.79
N VAL A 186 -19.29 -11.17 18.63
CA VAL A 186 -19.52 -12.53 18.11
C VAL A 186 -18.23 -13.17 17.61
N ALA A 187 -17.35 -12.38 16.98
CA ALA A 187 -16.13 -12.85 16.36
C ALA A 187 -14.93 -11.95 16.76
N PRO A 188 -14.44 -12.06 18.03
CA PRO A 188 -13.32 -11.24 18.49
C PRO A 188 -12.04 -11.54 17.72
N ASP A 189 -11.22 -10.51 17.49
CA ASP A 189 -9.95 -10.65 16.79
C ASP A 189 -8.87 -11.32 17.64
N VAL A 190 -8.01 -12.06 16.96
CA VAL A 190 -6.75 -12.58 17.48
C VAL A 190 -5.63 -11.69 16.98
N LEU A 191 -5.14 -10.79 17.82
CA LEU A 191 -4.17 -9.77 17.43
C LEU A 191 -2.74 -10.34 17.27
N PRO A 192 -1.91 -9.74 16.37
CA PRO A 192 -0.47 -9.96 16.36
C PRO A 192 0.16 -9.58 17.70
N GLY A 193 1.29 -10.20 18.04
CA GLY A 193 1.97 -9.95 19.32
C GLY A 193 2.44 -8.50 19.47
N GLY A 194 1.95 -7.84 20.54
CA GLY A 194 2.32 -6.45 20.86
C GLY A 194 1.69 -5.39 19.96
N ALA A 195 0.72 -5.75 19.10
CA ALA A 195 0.00 -4.77 18.32
C ALA A 195 -1.02 -3.99 19.17
N GLY A 196 -1.08 -2.68 18.98
CA GLY A 196 -2.16 -1.84 19.48
C GLY A 196 -3.47 -2.13 18.74
N TYR A 197 -4.59 -1.96 19.43
CA TYR A 197 -5.93 -2.17 18.86
C TYR A 197 -6.74 -0.89 18.90
N VAL A 198 -7.20 -0.45 17.75
CA VAL A 198 -8.00 0.76 17.57
C VAL A 198 -9.35 0.38 16.99
N VAL A 199 -10.42 0.73 17.67
CA VAL A 199 -11.79 0.57 17.15
C VAL A 199 -12.20 1.84 16.42
N ALA A 200 -12.59 1.69 15.16
CA ALA A 200 -13.12 2.74 14.29
C ALA A 200 -14.43 2.24 13.66
N ASP A 201 -15.46 2.09 14.48
CA ASP A 201 -16.75 1.51 14.12
C ASP A 201 -17.49 2.40 13.11
N VAL A 202 -17.55 1.95 11.86
CA VAL A 202 -18.15 2.72 10.74
C VAL A 202 -19.67 2.82 10.88
N PHE A 203 -20.30 1.87 11.57
CA PHE A 203 -21.74 1.81 11.76
C PHE A 203 -22.14 1.93 13.26
N ALA A 204 -21.36 2.69 14.03
CA ALA A 204 -21.62 2.88 15.46
C ALA A 204 -23.02 3.46 15.75
N ASP A 205 -23.56 4.23 14.82
CA ASP A 205 -24.93 4.72 14.87
C ASP A 205 -25.81 3.92 13.89
N ALA A 206 -26.09 2.66 14.25
CA ALA A 206 -26.95 1.78 13.44
C ALA A 206 -28.42 2.27 13.40
N SER A 207 -28.76 3.30 14.18
CA SER A 207 -30.10 3.91 14.21
C SER A 207 -30.26 5.05 13.21
N ASP A 208 -29.25 5.31 12.35
CA ASP A 208 -29.40 6.30 11.27
C ASP A 208 -30.55 5.89 10.34
N PRO A 209 -31.70 6.58 10.38
CA PRO A 209 -32.89 6.17 9.61
C PRO A 209 -32.71 6.29 8.09
N GLN A 210 -31.57 6.80 7.65
CA GLN A 210 -31.30 6.98 6.20
C GLN A 210 -30.96 5.66 5.50
N VAL A 211 -30.73 4.55 6.23
CA VAL A 211 -30.31 3.28 5.62
C VAL A 211 -31.09 2.11 6.18
N ASP A 212 -32.26 1.86 5.64
CA ASP A 212 -33.01 0.63 5.93
C ASP A 212 -32.53 -0.56 5.07
N VAL A 213 -31.27 -0.96 5.31
CA VAL A 213 -30.64 -2.10 4.63
C VAL A 213 -31.41 -3.39 4.89
N GLY A 214 -31.96 -3.56 6.09
CA GLY A 214 -32.71 -4.76 6.46
C GLY A 214 -33.94 -4.96 5.61
N SER A 215 -34.76 -3.93 5.39
CA SER A 215 -35.94 -3.98 4.52
C SER A 215 -35.57 -4.20 3.06
N LEU A 216 -34.47 -3.60 2.57
CA LEU A 216 -34.02 -3.83 1.21
C LEU A 216 -33.64 -5.30 1.00
N ILE A 217 -32.86 -5.89 1.89
CA ILE A 217 -32.48 -7.31 1.84
C ILE A 217 -33.74 -8.19 1.96
N ALA A 218 -34.63 -7.91 2.90
CA ALA A 218 -35.87 -8.68 3.06
C ALA A 218 -36.80 -8.62 1.84
N SER A 219 -36.71 -7.58 1.01
CA SER A 219 -37.46 -7.42 -0.23
C SER A 219 -36.72 -7.92 -1.48
N GLY A 220 -35.57 -8.60 -1.35
CA GLY A 220 -34.78 -9.11 -2.47
C GLY A 220 -34.04 -8.01 -3.26
N ARG A 221 -33.70 -6.90 -2.58
CA ARG A 221 -33.00 -5.76 -3.16
C ARG A 221 -31.59 -5.62 -2.57
N GLU A 222 -30.86 -6.72 -2.53
CA GLU A 222 -29.52 -6.80 -1.91
C GLU A 222 -28.52 -5.85 -2.58
N TYR A 223 -28.60 -5.71 -3.89
CA TYR A 223 -27.77 -4.79 -4.66
C TYR A 223 -27.99 -3.33 -4.19
N ASP A 224 -29.24 -2.91 -4.09
CA ASP A 224 -29.60 -1.56 -3.64
C ASP A 224 -29.17 -1.34 -2.20
N ALA A 225 -29.26 -2.37 -1.35
CA ALA A 225 -28.82 -2.33 0.03
C ALA A 225 -27.31 -2.02 0.12
N ILE A 226 -26.48 -2.67 -0.70
CA ILE A 226 -25.03 -2.40 -0.72
C ILE A 226 -24.72 -1.03 -1.29
N VAL A 227 -25.43 -0.57 -2.32
CA VAL A 227 -25.32 0.80 -2.84
C VAL A 227 -25.61 1.83 -1.74
N GLN A 228 -26.70 1.65 -0.96
CA GLN A 228 -27.04 2.54 0.15
C GLN A 228 -25.97 2.50 1.27
N LEU A 229 -25.46 1.32 1.61
CA LEU A 229 -24.37 1.20 2.59
C LEU A 229 -23.14 1.98 2.15
N ASN A 230 -22.77 1.91 0.86
CA ASN A 230 -21.60 2.64 0.36
C ASN A 230 -21.82 4.17 0.41
N ARG A 231 -23.03 4.67 0.14
CA ARG A 231 -23.37 6.07 0.34
C ARG A 231 -23.28 6.46 1.83
N ALA A 232 -23.84 5.64 2.71
CA ALA A 232 -23.82 5.89 4.15
C ALA A 232 -22.40 5.95 4.73
N MET A 233 -21.45 5.20 4.19
CA MET A 233 -20.04 5.28 4.57
C MET A 233 -19.42 6.67 4.32
N VAL A 234 -20.03 7.49 3.47
CA VAL A 234 -19.61 8.87 3.18
C VAL A 234 -20.42 9.87 3.98
N SER A 235 -21.75 9.71 4.03
CA SER A 235 -22.66 10.74 4.53
C SER A 235 -22.96 10.63 6.01
N SER A 236 -22.92 9.43 6.64
CA SER A 236 -23.22 9.31 8.07
C SER A 236 -22.11 9.90 8.95
N ALA A 237 -22.53 10.50 10.08
CA ALA A 237 -21.59 11.12 11.03
C ALA A 237 -20.67 10.07 11.68
N ALA A 238 -21.20 8.91 12.04
CA ALA A 238 -20.43 7.81 12.61
C ALA A 238 -19.35 7.30 11.65
N ALA A 239 -19.70 7.09 10.37
CA ALA A 239 -18.74 6.66 9.37
C ALA A 239 -17.62 7.68 9.17
N ARG A 240 -17.95 8.98 9.07
CA ARG A 240 -16.92 10.03 8.95
C ARG A 240 -15.99 10.06 10.15
N GLN A 241 -16.50 9.94 11.37
CA GLN A 241 -15.66 9.87 12.58
C GLN A 241 -14.77 8.63 12.59
N ALA A 242 -15.28 7.49 12.15
CA ALA A 242 -14.52 6.25 12.05
C ALA A 242 -13.37 6.37 11.03
N TYR A 243 -13.65 6.89 9.83
CA TYR A 243 -12.60 7.10 8.83
C TYR A 243 -11.64 8.23 9.22
N ALA A 244 -12.08 9.30 9.86
CA ALA A 244 -11.20 10.28 10.46
C ALA A 244 -10.20 9.61 11.44
N ARG A 245 -10.71 8.75 12.33
CA ARG A 245 -9.88 7.99 13.27
C ARG A 245 -8.90 7.06 12.55
N LEU A 246 -9.34 6.37 11.47
CA LEU A 246 -8.45 5.57 10.63
C LEU A 246 -7.29 6.41 10.11
N PHE A 247 -7.56 7.57 9.46
CA PHE A 247 -6.54 8.39 8.82
C PHE A 247 -5.62 9.08 9.82
N HIS A 248 -6.13 9.57 10.95
CA HIS A 248 -5.30 10.10 12.02
C HIS A 248 -4.39 9.03 12.63
N THR A 249 -4.89 7.80 12.79
CA THR A 249 -4.06 6.68 13.25
C THR A 249 -2.98 6.31 12.24
N LEU A 250 -3.31 6.33 10.94
CA LEU A 250 -2.33 6.10 9.86
C LEU A 250 -1.26 7.20 9.80
N ALA A 251 -1.64 8.47 10.02
CA ALA A 251 -0.72 9.61 10.00
C ALA A 251 0.18 9.67 11.24
N ALA A 252 -0.28 9.16 12.38
CA ALA A 252 0.46 9.22 13.63
C ALA A 252 1.87 8.63 13.50
N ASP A 253 2.83 9.27 14.17
CA ASP A 253 4.19 8.77 14.25
C ASP A 253 4.22 7.41 14.95
N GLY A 254 4.95 6.48 14.35
CA GLY A 254 5.14 5.14 14.89
C GLY A 254 5.86 4.26 13.90
N ASP A 255 6.81 3.49 14.44
CA ASP A 255 7.50 2.46 13.67
C ASP A 255 6.61 1.22 13.53
N GLY A 256 6.50 0.73 12.29
CA GLY A 256 5.82 -0.52 11.97
C GLY A 256 4.59 -0.35 11.10
N ALA A 257 4.08 -1.50 10.66
CA ALA A 257 2.95 -1.53 9.76
C ALA A 257 1.62 -1.39 10.48
N VAL A 258 0.63 -0.83 9.77
CA VAL A 258 -0.76 -0.77 10.20
C VAL A 258 -1.59 -1.74 9.37
N LEU A 259 -2.45 -2.51 10.02
CA LEU A 259 -3.47 -3.31 9.36
C LEU A 259 -4.84 -2.75 9.70
N PHE A 260 -5.69 -2.53 8.70
CA PHE A 260 -7.09 -2.21 8.93
C PHE A 260 -8.02 -3.20 8.25
N HIS A 261 -9.14 -3.49 8.89
CA HIS A 261 -10.06 -4.52 8.41
C HIS A 261 -11.51 -4.25 8.81
N CYS A 262 -12.43 -5.00 8.21
CA CYS A 262 -13.79 -5.20 8.69
C CYS A 262 -14.10 -6.70 8.70
N THR A 263 -15.34 -7.12 8.51
CA THR A 263 -15.69 -8.55 8.53
C THR A 263 -15.17 -9.27 7.28
N ALA A 264 -15.57 -8.86 6.08
CA ALA A 264 -15.11 -9.44 4.82
C ALA A 264 -13.89 -8.72 4.21
N GLY A 265 -13.53 -7.54 4.73
CA GLY A 265 -12.43 -6.73 4.20
C GLY A 265 -12.71 -6.11 2.83
N LYS A 266 -13.99 -6.06 2.39
CA LYS A 266 -14.35 -5.62 1.03
C LYS A 266 -14.97 -4.21 0.98
N ASP A 267 -16.04 -3.91 1.74
CA ASP A 267 -16.79 -2.65 1.64
C ASP A 267 -16.20 -1.55 2.53
N ARG A 268 -16.35 -1.62 3.86
CA ARG A 268 -15.78 -0.63 4.81
C ARG A 268 -14.28 -0.48 4.65
N THR A 269 -13.58 -1.58 4.58
CA THR A 269 -12.14 -1.64 4.30
C THR A 269 -11.83 -1.17 2.87
N GLY A 270 -12.70 -1.51 1.92
CA GLY A 270 -12.60 -1.09 0.52
C GLY A 270 -12.68 0.42 0.36
N TRP A 271 -13.66 1.06 0.99
CA TRP A 271 -13.76 2.52 0.98
C TRP A 271 -12.56 3.18 1.67
N GLY A 272 -12.15 2.70 2.85
CA GLY A 272 -10.96 3.23 3.52
C GLY A 272 -9.70 3.15 2.65
N ALA A 273 -9.50 2.02 1.94
CA ALA A 273 -8.38 1.87 1.00
C ALA A 273 -8.53 2.79 -0.23
N ALA A 274 -9.74 2.93 -0.78
CA ALA A 274 -10.00 3.80 -1.93
C ALA A 274 -9.72 5.27 -1.60
N VAL A 275 -10.15 5.74 -0.43
CA VAL A 275 -9.85 7.09 0.05
C VAL A 275 -8.36 7.29 0.23
N LEU A 276 -7.65 6.34 0.87
CA LEU A 276 -6.20 6.41 1.06
C LEU A 276 -5.45 6.49 -0.27
N LEU A 277 -5.72 5.57 -1.18
CA LEU A 277 -5.03 5.53 -2.47
C LEU A 277 -5.31 6.78 -3.32
N THR A 278 -6.55 7.29 -3.28
CA THR A 278 -6.92 8.55 -3.95
C THR A 278 -6.18 9.75 -3.34
N LEU A 279 -6.10 9.84 -2.00
CA LEU A 279 -5.34 10.87 -1.27
C LEU A 279 -3.86 10.84 -1.64
N LEU A 280 -3.29 9.66 -1.79
CA LEU A 280 -1.90 9.46 -2.20
C LEU A 280 -1.66 9.74 -3.69
N GLY A 281 -2.70 10.00 -4.48
CA GLY A 281 -2.60 10.35 -5.89
C GLY A 281 -2.54 9.15 -6.84
N VAL A 282 -2.99 7.98 -6.40
CA VAL A 282 -3.12 6.80 -7.27
C VAL A 282 -4.26 7.03 -8.27
N PRO A 283 -4.07 6.72 -9.58
CA PRO A 283 -5.11 6.88 -10.60
C PRO A 283 -6.38 6.11 -10.28
N ARG A 284 -7.53 6.70 -10.63
CA ARG A 284 -8.86 6.16 -10.27
C ARG A 284 -9.06 4.73 -10.75
N GLU A 285 -8.65 4.42 -11.97
CA GLU A 285 -8.72 3.06 -12.53
C GLU A 285 -7.95 2.04 -11.70
N THR A 286 -6.80 2.42 -11.13
CA THR A 286 -6.00 1.57 -10.24
C THR A 286 -6.68 1.40 -8.88
N VAL A 287 -7.30 2.45 -8.33
CA VAL A 287 -8.10 2.38 -7.10
C VAL A 287 -9.26 1.39 -7.25
N TYR A 288 -9.96 1.45 -8.38
CA TYR A 288 -11.04 0.50 -8.71
C TYR A 288 -10.52 -0.94 -8.88
N ALA A 289 -9.39 -1.08 -9.57
CA ALA A 289 -8.76 -2.40 -9.72
C ALA A 289 -8.40 -3.02 -8.36
N ASP A 290 -7.82 -2.26 -7.40
CA ASP A 290 -7.58 -2.75 -6.04
C ASP A 290 -8.88 -3.15 -5.32
N TYR A 291 -9.93 -2.32 -5.43
CA TYR A 291 -11.22 -2.63 -4.82
C TYR A 291 -11.79 -3.96 -5.32
N LEU A 292 -11.80 -4.15 -6.64
CA LEU A 292 -12.31 -5.35 -7.31
C LEU A 292 -11.46 -6.60 -7.07
N LEU A 293 -10.19 -6.47 -6.69
CA LEU A 293 -9.37 -7.62 -6.26
C LEU A 293 -10.00 -8.39 -5.11
N SER A 294 -10.87 -7.79 -4.30
CA SER A 294 -11.58 -8.49 -3.24
C SER A 294 -12.41 -9.67 -3.74
N ASN A 295 -12.92 -9.62 -4.97
CA ASN A 295 -13.62 -10.73 -5.59
C ASN A 295 -12.70 -11.93 -5.86
N ARG A 296 -11.47 -11.67 -6.33
CA ARG A 296 -10.47 -12.71 -6.56
C ARG A 296 -9.96 -13.31 -5.23
N TYR A 297 -9.63 -12.48 -4.27
CA TYR A 297 -9.11 -12.91 -2.99
C TYR A 297 -10.13 -13.71 -2.16
N ARG A 298 -11.43 -13.46 -2.37
CA ARG A 298 -12.55 -14.09 -1.67
C ARG A 298 -13.33 -15.06 -2.54
N GLU A 299 -12.77 -15.51 -3.66
CA GLU A 299 -13.46 -16.39 -4.61
C GLU A 299 -14.04 -17.63 -3.94
N HIS A 300 -13.27 -18.26 -3.05
CA HIS A 300 -13.71 -19.45 -2.32
C HIS A 300 -14.91 -19.20 -1.39
N GLU A 301 -14.92 -18.07 -0.65
CA GLU A 301 -16.04 -17.69 0.22
C GLU A 301 -17.29 -17.33 -0.60
N ILE A 302 -17.08 -16.65 -1.73
CA ILE A 302 -18.17 -16.28 -2.66
C ILE A 302 -18.83 -17.54 -3.23
N GLU A 303 -18.04 -18.51 -3.67
CA GLU A 303 -18.53 -19.78 -4.19
C GLU A 303 -19.25 -20.59 -3.09
N ALA A 304 -18.68 -20.67 -1.90
CA ALA A 304 -19.29 -21.35 -0.76
C ALA A 304 -20.64 -20.69 -0.36
N GLY A 305 -20.71 -19.36 -0.36
CA GLY A 305 -21.95 -18.60 -0.11
C GLY A 305 -23.01 -18.86 -1.16
N ALA A 306 -22.64 -18.85 -2.44
CA ALA A 306 -23.54 -19.12 -3.55
C ALA A 306 -24.14 -20.56 -3.48
N HIS A 307 -23.36 -21.53 -3.04
CA HIS A 307 -23.83 -22.91 -2.87
C HIS A 307 -24.70 -23.11 -1.61
N GLY A 308 -24.43 -22.35 -0.54
CA GLY A 308 -25.15 -22.51 0.74
C GLY A 308 -26.43 -21.66 0.88
N GLN A 309 -26.45 -20.45 0.33
CA GLN A 309 -27.52 -19.47 0.51
C GLN A 309 -28.28 -19.12 -0.78
N GLY A 310 -27.81 -19.61 -1.92
CA GLY A 310 -28.36 -19.33 -3.24
C GLY A 310 -27.79 -18.07 -3.89
N THR A 311 -28.06 -17.93 -5.19
CA THR A 311 -27.48 -16.86 -6.03
C THR A 311 -27.98 -15.45 -5.68
N ALA A 312 -29.12 -15.32 -4.99
CA ALA A 312 -29.67 -14.04 -4.54
C ALA A 312 -28.71 -13.31 -3.57
N PHE A 313 -27.92 -14.03 -2.79
CA PHE A 313 -26.95 -13.46 -1.83
C PHE A 313 -25.60 -13.10 -2.45
N VAL A 314 -25.36 -13.43 -3.71
CA VAL A 314 -24.09 -13.11 -4.41
C VAL A 314 -23.74 -11.60 -4.36
N PRO A 315 -24.67 -10.65 -4.52
CA PRO A 315 -24.37 -9.22 -4.37
C PRO A 315 -23.80 -8.86 -2.98
N LEU A 316 -24.22 -9.56 -1.92
CA LEU A 316 -23.71 -9.34 -0.57
C LEU A 316 -22.30 -9.85 -0.39
N GLU A 317 -21.87 -10.86 -1.15
CA GLU A 317 -20.54 -11.49 -1.03
C GLU A 317 -19.50 -10.86 -1.97
N ARG A 318 -19.92 -10.33 -3.11
CA ARG A 318 -19.03 -9.70 -4.09
C ARG A 318 -18.93 -8.19 -3.89
N VAL A 319 -17.98 -7.58 -4.58
CA VAL A 319 -17.93 -6.14 -4.81
C VAL A 319 -18.18 -5.85 -6.30
N ASP A 320 -18.80 -4.71 -6.57
CA ASP A 320 -19.06 -4.19 -7.91
C ASP A 320 -18.53 -2.75 -8.00
N ALA A 321 -18.07 -2.34 -9.18
CA ALA A 321 -17.61 -0.97 -9.41
C ALA A 321 -18.67 0.07 -9.04
N ALA A 322 -19.94 -0.23 -9.30
CA ALA A 322 -21.06 0.64 -8.96
C ALA A 322 -21.23 0.89 -7.45
N TYR A 323 -20.78 0.00 -6.59
CA TYR A 323 -20.77 0.24 -5.13
C TYR A 323 -19.77 1.34 -4.77
N LEU A 324 -18.59 1.30 -5.38
CA LEU A 324 -17.57 2.32 -5.19
C LEU A 324 -17.96 3.65 -5.87
N ASP A 325 -18.60 3.59 -7.06
CA ASP A 325 -19.20 4.75 -7.72
C ASP A 325 -20.18 5.45 -6.79
N ALA A 326 -21.11 4.70 -6.17
CA ALA A 326 -22.08 5.25 -5.24
C ALA A 326 -21.45 6.04 -4.08
N ALA A 327 -20.31 5.58 -3.56
CA ALA A 327 -19.56 6.29 -2.53
C ALA A 327 -18.91 7.58 -3.08
N PHE A 328 -18.24 7.53 -4.24
CA PHE A 328 -17.65 8.74 -4.85
C PHE A 328 -18.70 9.75 -5.31
N ASP A 329 -19.83 9.30 -5.82
CA ASP A 329 -20.96 10.16 -6.18
C ASP A 329 -21.53 10.86 -4.94
N GLU A 330 -21.60 10.14 -3.82
CA GLU A 330 -22.03 10.70 -2.54
C GLU A 330 -21.03 11.74 -2.01
N VAL A 331 -19.70 11.55 -2.21
CA VAL A 331 -18.69 12.58 -1.94
C VAL A 331 -19.00 13.83 -2.73
N THR A 332 -19.26 13.68 -4.03
CA THR A 332 -19.59 14.83 -4.91
C THR A 332 -20.89 15.50 -4.48
N ARG A 333 -21.91 14.72 -4.15
CA ARG A 333 -23.22 15.22 -3.74
C ARG A 333 -23.18 16.02 -2.44
N VAL A 334 -22.43 15.54 -1.43
CA VAL A 334 -22.42 16.11 -0.06
C VAL A 334 -21.35 17.19 0.08
N PHE A 335 -20.16 16.97 -0.50
CA PHE A 335 -18.98 17.82 -0.27
C PHE A 335 -18.52 18.57 -1.52
N GLY A 336 -19.08 18.26 -2.68
CA GLY A 336 -18.71 18.88 -3.96
C GLY A 336 -17.40 18.33 -4.54
N THR A 337 -16.35 18.19 -3.73
CA THR A 337 -15.05 17.71 -4.16
C THR A 337 -14.48 16.68 -3.16
N PHE A 338 -13.56 15.85 -3.64
CA PHE A 338 -12.86 14.89 -2.78
C PHE A 338 -11.97 15.61 -1.73
N ASP A 339 -11.35 16.73 -2.09
CA ASP A 339 -10.57 17.55 -1.14
C ASP A 339 -11.45 18.10 0.00
N ASN A 340 -12.64 18.57 -0.31
CA ASN A 340 -13.61 18.99 0.71
C ASN A 340 -14.04 17.81 1.59
N TYR A 341 -14.22 16.62 1.03
CA TYR A 341 -14.51 15.43 1.82
C TYR A 341 -13.38 15.12 2.80
N LEU A 342 -12.12 15.16 2.36
CA LEU A 342 -10.98 14.97 3.27
C LEU A 342 -10.98 16.02 4.40
N LYS A 343 -11.14 17.29 4.06
CA LYS A 343 -11.02 18.41 5.02
C LYS A 343 -12.25 18.60 5.89
N GLN A 344 -13.43 18.68 5.29
CA GLN A 344 -14.68 18.98 5.98
C GLN A 344 -15.41 17.70 6.46
N GLY A 345 -15.35 16.66 5.66
CA GLY A 345 -15.97 15.36 5.97
C GLY A 345 -15.20 14.57 7.02
N LEU A 346 -13.90 14.45 6.83
CA LEU A 346 -13.00 13.64 7.68
C LEU A 346 -12.15 14.50 8.64
N GLY A 347 -12.15 15.83 8.55
CA GLY A 347 -11.35 16.69 9.41
C GLY A 347 -9.83 16.52 9.25
N LEU A 348 -9.37 16.10 8.06
CA LEU A 348 -7.95 15.94 7.77
C LEU A 348 -7.40 17.29 7.29
N ASP A 349 -6.61 17.95 8.11
CA ASP A 349 -5.93 19.16 7.71
C ASP A 349 -4.76 18.91 6.75
N ASP A 350 -4.18 19.98 6.20
CA ASP A 350 -3.07 19.86 5.24
C ASP A 350 -1.83 19.19 5.85
N ARG A 351 -1.64 19.28 7.18
CA ARG A 351 -0.55 18.63 7.90
C ARG A 351 -0.76 17.11 7.89
N VAL A 352 -1.92 16.64 8.31
CA VAL A 352 -2.24 15.19 8.32
C VAL A 352 -2.13 14.61 6.91
N ILE A 353 -2.61 15.32 5.88
CA ILE A 353 -2.50 14.90 4.48
C ILE A 353 -1.02 14.82 4.05
N SER A 354 -0.19 15.79 4.44
CA SER A 354 1.25 15.81 4.17
C SER A 354 1.98 14.67 4.88
N ASP A 355 1.65 14.42 6.15
CA ASP A 355 2.24 13.34 6.94
C ASP A 355 1.93 11.97 6.32
N LEU A 356 0.68 11.73 5.88
CA LEU A 356 0.29 10.52 5.15
C LEU A 356 1.11 10.34 3.86
N LYS A 357 1.26 11.39 3.06
CA LYS A 357 2.05 11.33 1.82
C LYS A 357 3.53 11.05 2.12
N THR A 358 4.12 11.73 3.09
CA THR A 358 5.52 11.54 3.48
C THR A 358 5.78 10.12 3.99
N LYS A 359 4.86 9.59 4.79
CA LYS A 359 4.98 8.26 5.39
C LYS A 359 4.80 7.14 4.36
N PHE A 360 3.85 7.29 3.45
CA PHE A 360 3.43 6.20 2.58
C PHE A 360 3.86 6.32 1.12
N LEU A 361 4.50 7.40 0.70
CA LEU A 361 5.09 7.49 -0.63
C LEU A 361 6.60 7.27 -0.59
N GLN A 362 7.11 6.60 -1.61
CA GLN A 362 8.52 6.53 -1.95
C GLN A 362 8.73 7.17 -3.32
N PRO A 363 9.85 7.89 -3.52
CA PRO A 363 10.14 8.53 -4.81
C PRO A 363 10.15 7.50 -5.94
N GLY A 364 9.52 7.85 -7.05
CA GLY A 364 9.51 7.05 -8.27
C GLY A 364 10.25 7.73 -9.42
N GLN A 365 10.72 8.97 -9.20
CA GLN A 365 11.49 9.77 -10.16
C GLN A 365 12.79 10.29 -9.54
#